data_09f93a93530795e9272b5e4d8f2aea96
#
_entry.id   09f93a93530795e9272b5e4d8f2aea96
#
_cell.length_a   1.000
_cell.length_b   1.000
_cell.length_c   1.000
_cell.angle_alpha   90.00
_cell.angle_beta   90.00
_cell.angle_gamma   90.00
#
_symmetry.space_group_name_H-M   'P 1'
#
loop_
_entity.id
_entity.type
_entity.pdbx_description
1 polymer ?
#
loop_
_entity_poly.entity_id
_entity_poly.type
_entity_poly.pdbx_seq_one_letter_code
_entity_poly.pdbx_strand_id
1 'polypeptide(L)'
;ARPGRSLTERTLLGHESAKNQQLDDHYFGAIPSRVQEFMKDLETECYKLGIPVKTRHNEVAPNQFELAPIYEECNLANDHNQLLMSVMKRVSRRHNFRVLLHEKPFNGVNGSGKHCNWSMGTDKGVNLFSPGKDREDNLRFITFVVNTIMAVYKYNALLKASIASATNAHRL
;
A
#
# COMPACT_ATOMS: atom_id res chain seq x y z
N ALA A 1 12.97 -23.77 -6.84
CA ALA A 1 13.84 -23.06 -5.89
C ALA A 1 15.13 -22.68 -6.62
N ARG A 2 15.60 -21.43 -6.52
CA ARG A 2 16.93 -21.05 -7.04
C ARG A 2 18.01 -21.73 -6.20
N PRO A 3 19.01 -22.35 -6.80
CA PRO A 3 20.15 -22.90 -6.05
C PRO A 3 20.81 -21.81 -5.20
N GLY A 4 21.18 -22.14 -3.98
CA GLY A 4 21.90 -21.21 -3.11
C GLY A 4 21.05 -20.28 -2.25
N ARG A 5 19.74 -20.49 -2.12
CA ARG A 5 18.90 -19.73 -1.16
C ARG A 5 19.00 -20.28 0.26
N SER A 6 19.14 -19.38 1.21
CA SER A 6 18.95 -19.70 2.63
C SER A 6 17.47 -19.57 3.03
N LEU A 7 17.13 -20.09 4.20
CA LEU A 7 15.80 -19.92 4.81
C LEU A 7 15.46 -18.44 5.10
N THR A 8 16.44 -17.54 5.06
CA THR A 8 16.29 -16.11 5.29
C THR A 8 16.11 -15.30 4.01
N GLU A 9 15.83 -15.94 2.89
CA GLU A 9 15.68 -15.30 1.57
C GLU A 9 16.98 -14.71 1.00
N ARG A 10 18.13 -15.05 1.60
CA ARG A 10 19.45 -14.70 1.08
C ARG A 10 20.03 -15.84 0.23
N THR A 11 20.94 -15.51 -0.68
CA THR A 11 21.73 -16.53 -1.35
C THR A 11 22.74 -17.14 -0.39
N LEU A 12 23.02 -18.44 -0.51
CA LEU A 12 24.01 -19.11 0.37
C LEU A 12 25.43 -18.55 0.18
N LEU A 13 25.74 -18.09 -1.01
CA LEU A 13 27.08 -17.61 -1.40
C LEU A 13 27.13 -16.09 -1.62
N GLY A 14 26.12 -15.34 -1.18
CA GLY A 14 26.07 -13.90 -1.37
C GLY A 14 25.16 -13.19 -0.37
N HIS A 15 25.16 -11.86 -0.43
CA HIS A 15 24.38 -10.99 0.45
C HIS A 15 23.11 -10.46 -0.18
N GLU A 16 22.77 -10.91 -1.38
CA GLU A 16 21.63 -10.41 -2.12
C GLU A 16 20.31 -11.09 -1.70
N SER A 17 19.23 -10.32 -1.75
CA SER A 17 17.88 -10.83 -1.57
C SER A 17 17.50 -11.76 -2.72
N ALA A 18 16.62 -12.72 -2.46
CA ALA A 18 16.04 -13.58 -3.47
C ALA A 18 15.25 -12.83 -4.55
N LYS A 19 14.65 -11.71 -4.19
CA LYS A 19 14.02 -10.73 -5.04
C LYS A 19 14.90 -9.47 -4.99
N ASN A 20 15.87 -9.40 -5.88
CA ASN A 20 16.74 -8.25 -6.03
C ASN A 20 16.16 -7.24 -7.03
N GLN A 21 16.90 -6.17 -7.29
CA GLN A 21 16.49 -5.10 -8.19
C GLN A 21 17.17 -5.13 -9.56
N GLN A 22 17.72 -6.26 -9.97
CA GLN A 22 18.49 -6.35 -11.22
C GLN A 22 17.69 -5.95 -12.47
N LEU A 23 16.37 -6.14 -12.45
CA LEU A 23 15.51 -5.81 -13.59
C LEU A 23 14.50 -4.69 -13.28
N ASP A 24 14.47 -4.16 -12.07
CA ASP A 24 13.57 -3.10 -11.58
C ASP A 24 12.05 -3.31 -11.83
N ASP A 25 11.67 -4.41 -12.45
CA ASP A 25 10.29 -4.66 -12.85
C ASP A 25 9.70 -5.86 -12.09
N HIS A 26 9.45 -5.67 -10.81
CA HIS A 26 8.79 -6.68 -10.00
C HIS A 26 7.28 -6.46 -9.87
N TYR A 27 6.78 -5.28 -10.20
CA TYR A 27 5.37 -4.92 -10.04
C TYR A 27 4.44 -5.83 -10.86
N PHE A 28 4.79 -6.12 -12.09
CA PHE A 28 4.05 -7.02 -12.98
C PHE A 28 4.50 -8.50 -12.86
N GLY A 29 5.46 -8.78 -12.01
CA GLY A 29 5.94 -10.13 -11.76
C GLY A 29 4.94 -10.99 -11.00
N ALA A 30 5.07 -12.30 -11.14
CA ALA A 30 4.26 -13.25 -10.39
C ALA A 30 4.56 -13.20 -8.88
N ILE A 31 3.52 -13.21 -8.07
CA ILE A 31 3.65 -13.35 -6.62
C ILE A 31 4.15 -14.78 -6.33
N PRO A 32 5.22 -14.98 -5.56
CA PRO A 32 5.68 -16.31 -5.18
C PRO A 32 4.59 -17.12 -4.50
N SER A 33 4.48 -18.42 -4.82
CA SER A 33 3.38 -19.28 -4.36
C SER A 33 3.18 -19.24 -2.85
N ARG A 34 4.26 -19.25 -2.08
CA ARG A 34 4.21 -19.17 -0.62
C ARG A 34 3.59 -17.86 -0.11
N VAL A 35 3.89 -16.74 -0.76
CA VAL A 35 3.28 -15.43 -0.45
C VAL A 35 1.82 -15.41 -0.90
N GLN A 36 1.53 -16.00 -2.05
CA GLN A 36 0.16 -16.10 -2.56
C GLN A 36 -0.75 -16.89 -1.63
N GLU A 37 -0.27 -17.99 -1.05
CA GLU A 37 -1.01 -18.75 -0.04
C GLU A 37 -1.28 -17.94 1.22
N PHE A 38 -0.27 -17.25 1.73
CA PHE A 38 -0.43 -16.32 2.85
C PHE A 38 -1.49 -15.25 2.54
N MET A 39 -1.45 -14.65 1.36
CA MET A 39 -2.39 -13.60 0.97
C MET A 39 -3.83 -14.13 0.80
N LYS A 40 -4.02 -15.37 0.36
CA LYS A 40 -5.34 -16.02 0.30
C LYS A 40 -5.94 -16.24 1.69
N ASP A 41 -5.13 -16.75 2.62
CA ASP A 41 -5.57 -16.92 4.00
C ASP A 41 -5.90 -15.57 4.65
N LEU A 42 -5.06 -14.57 4.42
CA LEU A 42 -5.30 -13.22 4.91
C LEU A 42 -6.60 -12.63 4.37
N GLU A 43 -6.87 -12.76 3.09
CA GLU A 43 -8.11 -12.34 2.45
C GLU A 43 -9.34 -13.02 3.08
N THR A 44 -9.25 -14.33 3.31
CA THR A 44 -10.32 -15.08 3.97
C THR A 44 -10.61 -14.55 5.38
N GLU A 45 -9.59 -14.28 6.17
CA GLU A 45 -9.74 -13.70 7.51
C GLU A 45 -10.29 -12.25 7.45
N CYS A 46 -9.90 -11.48 6.44
CA CYS A 46 -10.43 -10.14 6.22
C CYS A 46 -11.93 -10.17 5.90
N TYR A 47 -12.37 -11.06 5.02
CA TYR A 47 -13.79 -11.19 4.68
C TYR A 47 -14.66 -11.59 5.87
N LYS A 48 -14.16 -12.42 6.79
CA LYS A 48 -14.84 -12.74 8.03
C LYS A 48 -15.07 -11.52 8.94
N LEU A 49 -14.24 -10.51 8.79
CA LEU A 49 -14.33 -9.24 9.54
C LEU A 49 -15.00 -8.11 8.76
N GLY A 50 -15.50 -8.39 7.56
CA GLY A 50 -16.11 -7.38 6.69
C GLY A 50 -15.13 -6.47 5.98
N ILE A 51 -13.85 -6.75 6.02
CA ILE A 51 -12.82 -5.94 5.33
C ILE A 51 -12.81 -6.33 3.85
N PRO A 52 -13.14 -5.41 2.91
CA PRO A 52 -13.35 -5.73 1.50
C PRO A 52 -12.04 -5.73 0.71
N VAL A 53 -11.20 -6.72 0.93
CA VAL A 53 -9.97 -6.89 0.15
C VAL A 53 -10.28 -7.25 -1.30
N LYS A 54 -9.55 -6.66 -2.25
CA LYS A 54 -9.81 -6.85 -3.68
C LYS A 54 -8.60 -7.32 -4.48
N THR A 55 -7.45 -6.68 -4.32
CA THR A 55 -6.30 -6.93 -5.20
C THR A 55 -5.05 -7.29 -4.42
N ARG A 56 -4.18 -8.06 -5.07
CA ARG A 56 -2.87 -8.45 -4.58
C ARG A 56 -1.84 -8.09 -5.62
N HIS A 57 -0.80 -7.37 -5.23
CA HIS A 57 0.25 -6.93 -6.12
C HIS A 57 1.62 -7.36 -5.61
N ASN A 58 2.51 -7.61 -6.56
CA ASN A 58 3.94 -7.64 -6.32
C ASN A 58 4.46 -6.20 -6.42
N GLU A 59 5.34 -5.80 -5.52
CA GLU A 59 5.92 -4.47 -5.53
C GLU A 59 7.32 -4.47 -6.15
N VAL A 60 7.81 -3.31 -6.57
CA VAL A 60 9.15 -3.16 -7.15
C VAL A 60 10.23 -3.51 -6.12
N ALA A 61 10.06 -3.11 -4.87
CA ALA A 61 11.05 -3.35 -3.83
C ALA A 61 11.23 -4.85 -3.50
N PRO A 62 12.42 -5.24 -3.05
CA PRO A 62 12.70 -6.62 -2.65
C PRO A 62 11.75 -7.12 -1.56
N ASN A 63 11.11 -8.26 -1.81
CA ASN A 63 10.18 -8.92 -0.87
C ASN A 63 9.05 -8.01 -0.35
N GLN A 64 8.61 -7.10 -1.17
CA GLN A 64 7.50 -6.21 -0.86
C GLN A 64 6.27 -6.56 -1.71
N PHE A 65 5.11 -6.57 -1.08
CA PHE A 65 3.85 -6.98 -1.68
C PHE A 65 2.75 -6.06 -1.16
N GLU A 66 1.72 -5.88 -1.96
CA GLU A 66 0.58 -5.05 -1.65
C GLU A 66 -0.71 -5.86 -1.59
N LEU A 67 -1.55 -5.53 -0.63
CA LEU A 67 -2.93 -5.98 -0.55
C LEU A 67 -3.82 -4.73 -0.48
N ALA A 68 -4.67 -4.54 -1.49
CA ALA A 68 -5.49 -3.35 -1.59
C ALA A 68 -6.97 -3.66 -1.34
N PRO A 69 -7.62 -3.03 -0.35
CA PRO A 69 -9.07 -3.10 -0.15
C PRO A 69 -9.81 -2.22 -1.18
N ILE A 70 -11.13 -2.46 -1.29
CA ILE A 70 -12.03 -1.54 -1.96
C ILE A 70 -12.12 -0.25 -1.14
N TYR A 71 -12.32 0.89 -1.80
CA TYR A 71 -12.53 2.16 -1.11
C TYR A 71 -13.84 2.15 -0.31
N GLU A 72 -13.80 2.81 0.82
CA GLU A 72 -14.92 2.95 1.74
C GLU A 72 -14.96 4.39 2.29
N GLU A 73 -15.96 4.69 3.11
CA GLU A 73 -15.97 5.92 3.89
C GLU A 73 -14.69 6.03 4.73
N CYS A 74 -14.13 7.24 4.84
CA CYS A 74 -12.79 7.48 5.37
C CYS A 74 -12.56 6.89 6.78
N ASN A 75 -13.52 7.05 7.68
CA ASN A 75 -13.43 6.55 9.05
C ASN A 75 -13.43 5.02 9.08
N LEU A 76 -14.37 4.40 8.34
CA LEU A 76 -14.46 2.96 8.21
C LEU A 76 -13.21 2.36 7.54
N ALA A 77 -12.72 2.99 6.46
CA ALA A 77 -11.50 2.58 5.78
C ALA A 77 -10.28 2.62 6.71
N ASN A 78 -10.20 3.61 7.60
CA ASN A 78 -9.13 3.70 8.60
C ASN A 78 -9.22 2.57 9.63
N ASP A 79 -10.41 2.30 10.15
CA ASP A 79 -10.63 1.21 11.11
C ASP A 79 -10.31 -0.16 10.48
N HIS A 80 -10.78 -0.41 9.27
CA HIS A 80 -10.46 -1.61 8.51
C HIS A 80 -8.95 -1.76 8.26
N ASN A 81 -8.25 -0.66 7.99
CA ASN A 81 -6.80 -0.70 7.83
C ASN A 81 -6.08 -1.09 9.14
N GLN A 82 -6.51 -0.59 10.30
CA GLN A 82 -5.94 -0.98 11.59
C GLN A 82 -6.19 -2.47 11.89
N LEU A 83 -7.40 -2.94 11.64
CA LEU A 83 -7.74 -4.37 11.76
C LEU A 83 -6.92 -5.23 10.80
N LEU A 84 -6.81 -4.83 9.53
CA LEU A 84 -6.02 -5.52 8.51
C LEU A 84 -4.57 -5.69 8.96
N MET A 85 -3.92 -4.63 9.45
CA MET A 85 -2.54 -4.71 9.94
C MET A 85 -2.39 -5.71 11.11
N SER A 86 -3.38 -5.77 12.00
CA SER A 86 -3.41 -6.72 13.12
C SER A 86 -3.58 -8.16 12.63
N VAL A 87 -4.55 -8.39 11.74
CA VAL A 87 -4.84 -9.70 11.15
C VAL A 87 -3.64 -10.19 10.35
N MET A 88 -3.00 -9.32 9.58
CA MET A 88 -1.80 -9.62 8.79
C MET A 88 -0.67 -10.18 9.66
N LYS A 89 -0.39 -9.55 10.81
CA LYS A 89 0.61 -10.03 11.77
C LYS A 89 0.25 -11.39 12.38
N ARG A 90 -1.04 -11.68 12.56
CA ARG A 90 -1.51 -12.96 13.09
C ARG A 90 -1.44 -14.08 12.06
N VAL A 91 -1.92 -13.82 10.86
CA VAL A 91 -1.93 -14.81 9.77
C VAL A 91 -0.51 -15.14 9.30
N SER A 92 0.38 -14.15 9.24
CA SER A 92 1.76 -14.36 8.79
C SER A 92 2.51 -15.43 9.61
N ARG A 93 2.21 -15.54 10.89
CA ARG A 93 2.83 -16.55 11.77
C ARG A 93 2.45 -17.98 11.37
N ARG A 94 1.23 -18.20 10.83
CA ARG A 94 0.79 -19.52 10.34
C ARG A 94 1.60 -19.98 9.12
N HIS A 95 2.11 -19.01 8.35
CA HIS A 95 2.92 -19.23 7.15
C HIS A 95 4.43 -19.09 7.38
N ASN A 96 4.86 -19.00 8.64
CA ASN A 96 6.26 -18.76 9.00
C ASN A 96 6.83 -17.49 8.33
N PHE A 97 6.02 -16.44 8.26
CA PHE A 97 6.43 -15.11 7.84
C PHE A 97 6.47 -14.14 9.02
N ARG A 98 7.29 -13.12 8.87
CA ARG A 98 7.25 -11.91 9.66
C ARG A 98 6.87 -10.74 8.74
N VAL A 99 5.78 -10.06 9.07
CA VAL A 99 5.34 -8.86 8.34
C VAL A 99 6.03 -7.64 8.91
N LEU A 100 6.61 -6.84 8.04
CA LEU A 100 7.14 -5.52 8.31
C LEU A 100 6.27 -4.50 7.57
N LEU A 101 5.66 -3.60 8.33
CA LEU A 101 4.80 -2.54 7.78
C LEU A 101 5.65 -1.26 7.58
N HIS A 102 6.62 -1.38 6.69
CA HIS A 102 7.57 -0.32 6.35
C HIS A 102 7.54 -0.09 4.86
N GLU A 103 7.43 1.15 4.44
CA GLU A 103 7.39 1.54 3.03
C GLU A 103 8.79 1.41 2.40
N LYS A 104 9.82 1.82 3.12
CA LYS A 104 11.21 1.73 2.66
C LYS A 104 12.12 1.33 3.81
N PRO A 105 12.22 0.02 4.12
CA PRO A 105 12.96 -0.48 5.28
C PRO A 105 14.48 -0.41 5.13
N PHE A 106 15.00 -0.29 3.89
CA PHE A 106 16.43 -0.32 3.62
C PHE A 106 16.86 0.89 2.79
N ASN A 107 18.00 1.47 3.16
CA ASN A 107 18.64 2.50 2.34
C ASN A 107 19.29 1.87 1.10
N GLY A 108 19.35 2.64 0.00
CA GLY A 108 20.02 2.21 -1.23
C GLY A 108 19.29 1.20 -2.12
N VAL A 109 18.10 0.74 -1.70
CA VAL A 109 17.21 -0.10 -2.51
C VAL A 109 15.84 0.54 -2.65
N ASN A 110 15.07 0.14 -3.66
CA ASN A 110 13.71 0.65 -3.84
C ASN A 110 12.83 0.34 -2.62
N GLY A 111 11.86 1.20 -2.42
CA GLY A 111 10.76 1.03 -1.49
C GLY A 111 9.45 1.31 -2.21
N SER A 112 8.33 0.96 -1.61
CA SER A 112 7.02 1.38 -2.07
C SER A 112 6.42 2.44 -1.15
N GLY A 113 5.38 3.12 -1.62
CA GLY A 113 4.61 4.05 -0.82
C GLY A 113 3.23 3.50 -0.57
N LYS A 114 2.74 3.66 0.66
CA LYS A 114 1.32 3.49 0.90
C LYS A 114 0.60 4.75 0.42
N HIS A 115 0.05 4.69 -0.78
CA HIS A 115 -0.69 5.80 -1.35
C HIS A 115 -2.04 5.95 -0.65
N CYS A 116 -2.39 7.18 -0.29
CA CYS A 116 -3.72 7.53 0.20
C CYS A 116 -4.54 8.10 -0.96
N ASN A 117 -5.30 7.24 -1.62
CA ASN A 117 -6.25 7.66 -2.65
C ASN A 117 -7.57 8.03 -1.97
N TRP A 118 -8.08 9.22 -2.21
CA TRP A 118 -9.29 9.71 -1.58
C TRP A 118 -10.09 10.60 -2.52
N SER A 119 -11.37 10.74 -2.24
CA SER A 119 -12.25 11.67 -2.93
C SER A 119 -13.18 12.34 -1.94
N MET A 120 -13.86 13.39 -2.37
CA MET A 120 -14.97 14.00 -1.63
C MET A 120 -16.26 13.84 -2.42
N GLY A 121 -17.30 13.43 -1.72
CA GLY A 121 -18.63 13.33 -2.29
C GLY A 121 -19.68 14.06 -1.46
N THR A 122 -20.79 14.39 -2.08
CA THR A 122 -21.99 14.89 -1.40
C THR A 122 -22.83 13.71 -0.90
N ASP A 123 -23.79 13.99 -0.02
CA ASP A 123 -24.84 13.06 0.40
C ASP A 123 -25.69 12.51 -0.76
N LYS A 124 -25.71 13.22 -1.88
CA LYS A 124 -26.37 12.82 -3.13
C LYS A 124 -25.49 12.00 -4.07
N GLY A 125 -24.31 11.60 -3.64
CA GLY A 125 -23.38 10.77 -4.41
C GLY A 125 -22.60 11.50 -5.51
N VAL A 126 -22.59 12.85 -5.53
CA VAL A 126 -21.81 13.63 -6.49
C VAL A 126 -20.36 13.67 -6.05
N ASN A 127 -19.45 13.16 -6.88
CA ASN A 127 -18.01 13.26 -6.65
C ASN A 127 -17.49 14.66 -7.02
N LEU A 128 -16.95 15.39 -6.04
CA LEU A 128 -16.48 16.77 -6.20
C LEU A 128 -15.14 16.84 -6.96
N PHE A 129 -14.41 15.73 -7.08
CA PHE A 129 -13.18 15.61 -7.86
C PHE A 129 -13.39 14.95 -9.23
N SER A 130 -14.64 14.82 -9.67
CA SER A 130 -14.93 14.37 -11.01
C SER A 130 -15.29 15.57 -11.89
N PRO A 131 -14.63 15.74 -13.05
CA PRO A 131 -15.04 16.76 -14.02
C PRO A 131 -16.45 16.44 -14.53
N GLY A 132 -17.26 17.46 -14.69
CA GLY A 132 -18.60 17.34 -15.23
C GLY A 132 -18.64 17.52 -16.76
N LYS A 133 -19.86 17.44 -17.30
CA LYS A 133 -20.10 17.67 -18.74
C LYS A 133 -20.45 19.11 -19.07
N ASP A 134 -20.91 19.85 -18.08
CA ASP A 134 -21.31 21.26 -18.24
C ASP A 134 -20.32 22.22 -17.55
N ARG A 135 -20.57 23.52 -17.72
CA ARG A 135 -19.71 24.59 -17.19
C ARG A 135 -19.72 24.64 -15.67
N GLU A 136 -20.87 24.44 -15.05
CA GLU A 136 -21.04 24.56 -13.60
C GLU A 136 -20.33 23.40 -12.87
N ASP A 137 -20.51 22.19 -13.38
CA ASP A 137 -19.84 20.99 -12.88
C ASP A 137 -18.32 21.12 -13.01
N ASN A 138 -17.83 21.62 -14.15
CA ASN A 138 -16.40 21.83 -14.35
C ASN A 138 -15.85 22.95 -13.43
N LEU A 139 -16.60 24.03 -13.21
CA LEU A 139 -16.20 25.06 -12.26
C LEU A 139 -16.11 24.52 -10.83
N ARG A 140 -17.08 23.71 -10.42
CA ARG A 140 -17.06 23.02 -9.14
C ARG A 140 -15.80 22.14 -9.02
N PHE A 141 -15.56 21.27 -9.97
CA PHE A 141 -14.38 20.41 -10.02
C PHE A 141 -13.07 21.20 -9.89
N ILE A 142 -12.87 22.22 -10.73
CA ILE A 142 -11.67 23.06 -10.70
C ILE A 142 -11.53 23.75 -9.34
N THR A 143 -12.62 24.25 -8.77
CA THR A 143 -12.60 24.90 -7.45
C THR A 143 -12.09 23.94 -6.38
N PHE A 144 -12.59 22.72 -6.30
CA PHE A 144 -12.13 21.75 -5.31
C PHE A 144 -10.69 21.32 -5.54
N VAL A 145 -10.27 21.08 -6.77
CA VAL A 145 -8.90 20.71 -7.12
C VAL A 145 -7.91 21.82 -6.74
N VAL A 146 -8.19 23.06 -7.14
CA VAL A 146 -7.31 24.20 -6.86
C VAL A 146 -7.18 24.44 -5.35
N ASN A 147 -8.29 24.39 -4.61
CA ASN A 147 -8.25 24.54 -3.16
C ASN A 147 -7.47 23.41 -2.48
N THR A 148 -7.58 22.21 -2.97
CA THR A 148 -6.80 21.06 -2.46
C THR A 148 -5.30 21.25 -2.71
N ILE A 149 -4.91 21.66 -3.93
CA ILE A 149 -3.50 21.95 -4.25
C ILE A 149 -2.97 23.08 -3.36
N MET A 150 -3.76 24.14 -3.18
CA MET A 150 -3.38 25.25 -2.31
C MET A 150 -3.24 24.82 -0.84
N ALA A 151 -4.13 23.96 -0.35
CA ALA A 151 -4.05 23.42 1.00
C ALA A 151 -2.78 22.56 1.19
N VAL A 152 -2.47 21.69 0.23
CA VAL A 152 -1.24 20.88 0.24
C VAL A 152 0.01 21.78 0.23
N TYR A 153 0.03 22.82 -0.58
CA TYR A 153 1.12 23.79 -0.61
C TYR A 153 1.27 24.51 0.74
N LYS A 154 0.18 25.07 1.24
CA LYS A 154 0.16 25.86 2.49
C LYS A 154 0.51 25.02 3.72
N TYR A 155 0.05 23.79 3.78
CA TYR A 155 0.19 22.91 4.95
C TYR A 155 1.18 21.75 4.71
N ASN A 156 2.09 21.88 3.74
CA ASN A 156 3.03 20.79 3.41
C ASN A 156 3.91 20.35 4.60
N ALA A 157 4.30 21.28 5.47
CA ALA A 157 5.08 20.95 6.66
C ALA A 157 4.30 20.03 7.62
N LEU A 158 3.00 20.29 7.81
CA LEU A 158 2.12 19.43 8.61
C LEU A 158 1.93 18.06 7.97
N LEU A 159 1.73 18.02 6.65
CA LEU A 159 1.63 16.76 5.90
C LEU A 159 2.92 15.94 6.03
N LYS A 160 4.08 16.56 5.89
CA LYS A 160 5.37 15.89 6.10
C LYS A 160 5.50 15.36 7.53
N ALA A 161 5.12 16.15 8.53
CA ALA A 161 5.13 15.73 9.92
C ALA A 161 4.23 14.51 10.17
N SER A 162 3.08 14.41 9.51
CA SER A 162 2.14 13.32 9.68
C SER A 162 2.68 11.97 9.16
N ILE A 163 3.62 12.00 8.21
CA ILE A 163 4.25 10.80 7.63
C ILE A 163 5.67 10.57 8.14
N ALA A 164 6.20 11.46 8.98
CA ALA A 164 7.54 11.35 9.56
C ALA A 164 7.54 10.30 10.69
N SER A 165 7.93 9.09 10.33
CA SER A 165 8.02 7.97 11.27
C SER A 165 9.30 7.16 11.00
N ALA A 166 9.70 6.35 11.98
CA ALA A 166 10.85 5.44 11.82
C ALA A 166 10.67 4.47 10.64
N THR A 167 9.44 4.14 10.28
CA THR A 167 9.12 3.25 9.16
C THR A 167 9.29 3.94 7.79
N ASN A 168 9.38 5.26 7.77
CA ASN A 168 9.46 6.09 6.55
C ASN A 168 10.76 6.93 6.46
N ALA A 169 11.71 6.69 7.36
CA ALA A 169 12.94 7.52 7.48
C ALA A 169 13.80 7.55 6.21
N HIS A 170 13.78 6.49 5.41
CA HIS A 170 14.55 6.44 4.16
C HIS A 170 13.80 7.01 2.94
N ARG A 171 12.59 7.53 3.12
CA ARG A 171 11.78 8.17 2.09
C ARG A 171 11.75 9.70 2.17
N LEU A 172 11.95 10.26 3.35
CA LEU A 172 11.87 11.69 3.67
C LEU A 172 13.23 12.41 3.50
#